data_41c125fee686bbd9dec96b1f5caf908c
#
_entry.id   41c125fee686bbd9dec96b1f5caf908c
#
_cell.length_a   1.000
_cell.length_b   1.000
_cell.length_c   1.000
_cell.angle_alpha   90.00
_cell.angle_beta   90.00
_cell.angle_gamma   90.00
#
_symmetry.space_group_name_H-M   'P 1'
#
loop_
_entity.id
_entity.type
_entity.pdbx_description
1 polymer ?
#
loop_
_entity_poly.entity_id
_entity_poly.type
_entity_poly.pdbx_seq_one_letter_code
_entity_poly.pdbx_strand_id
1 'polypeptide(L)'
;MSEINGFSDYTSKYNTNVDYSFLFGGTQAPSTSGSFSLSDYAAIKNGTYGKLLKAYYAKQDAEKAASGGETVQKATMMKTGADALKKSADALNNDELWEKKKIKKKDEKTGEEIEVEDYDWDAITKAMKSFVEDYNDVIKQAGDSNSKDALRNAVWLTGITESNENMLSKIGITVGKGNELKLDEEALKKADISALKTLFTGHNSFADKVSMKANSISNAAARYSGTYKNNGTYNNSLSEL
;
A
#
# COMPACT_ATOMS: atom_id res chain seq x y z
N MET A 1 -46.75 14.08 31.07
CA MET A 1 -45.80 14.36 30.00
C MET A 1 -44.50 14.80 30.65
N SER A 2 -43.55 13.89 30.83
CA SER A 2 -42.24 14.20 31.41
C SER A 2 -41.25 14.30 30.27
N GLU A 3 -40.70 15.49 30.09
CA GLU A 3 -39.68 15.79 29.13
C GLU A 3 -38.38 15.09 29.54
N ILE A 4 -37.80 14.30 28.60
CA ILE A 4 -36.49 13.71 28.76
C ILE A 4 -35.44 14.78 28.35
N ASN A 5 -35.08 15.64 29.31
CA ASN A 5 -33.95 16.57 29.20
C ASN A 5 -32.69 15.91 29.78
N GLY A 6 -32.08 15.00 29.04
CA GLY A 6 -30.90 14.28 29.52
C GLY A 6 -29.71 14.23 28.57
N PHE A 7 -29.83 14.80 27.36
CA PHE A 7 -28.74 14.65 26.37
C PHE A 7 -27.94 15.93 26.13
N SER A 8 -28.36 17.06 26.71
CA SER A 8 -27.71 18.37 26.49
C SER A 8 -26.50 18.64 27.40
N ASP A 9 -26.35 17.88 28.48
CA ASP A 9 -25.36 18.23 29.53
C ASP A 9 -24.00 17.50 29.42
N TYR A 10 -23.90 16.48 28.51
CA TYR A 10 -22.65 15.75 28.32
C TYR A 10 -21.70 16.39 27.29
N THR A 11 -22.18 17.29 26.44
CA THR A 11 -21.39 17.96 25.41
C THR A 11 -20.66 19.21 25.90
N SER A 12 -21.05 19.76 27.05
CA SER A 12 -20.47 21.00 27.59
C SER A 12 -19.17 20.82 28.38
N LYS A 13 -18.80 19.60 28.74
CA LYS A 13 -17.61 19.34 29.59
C LYS A 13 -16.35 19.00 28.83
N TYR A 14 -16.46 18.68 27.54
CA TYR A 14 -15.32 18.43 26.66
C TYR A 14 -15.46 19.33 25.44
N ASN A 15 -14.94 20.55 25.57
CA ASN A 15 -14.81 21.48 24.45
C ASN A 15 -13.72 20.97 23.49
N THR A 16 -14.00 19.87 22.81
CA THR A 16 -13.26 19.41 21.66
C THR A 16 -14.17 19.67 20.46
N ASN A 17 -13.92 20.76 19.77
CA ASN A 17 -14.51 21.09 18.47
C ASN A 17 -13.99 20.08 17.43
N VAL A 18 -14.34 18.81 17.59
CA VAL A 18 -13.99 17.74 16.66
C VAL A 18 -15.17 17.61 15.72
N ASP A 19 -14.99 18.15 14.52
CA ASP A 19 -15.95 17.99 13.44
C ASP A 19 -15.87 16.56 12.89
N TYR A 20 -16.85 15.74 13.23
CA TYR A 20 -17.01 14.37 12.75
C TYR A 20 -17.75 14.28 11.40
N SER A 21 -18.11 15.40 10.76
CA SER A 21 -18.86 15.41 9.50
C SER A 21 -18.11 14.69 8.36
N PHE A 22 -16.79 14.62 8.44
CA PHE A 22 -15.93 13.83 7.55
C PHE A 22 -16.23 12.32 7.57
N LEU A 23 -16.67 11.77 8.68
CA LEU A 23 -16.98 10.33 8.83
C LEU A 23 -18.28 9.92 8.13
N PHE A 24 -19.17 10.86 7.84
CA PHE A 24 -20.51 10.59 7.32
C PHE A 24 -20.78 11.19 5.93
N GLY A 25 -19.74 11.55 5.17
CA GLY A 25 -19.88 11.96 3.77
C GLY A 25 -20.57 13.30 3.53
N GLY A 26 -20.62 14.17 4.52
CA GLY A 26 -21.18 15.52 4.38
C GLY A 26 -20.26 16.44 3.58
N THR A 27 -20.75 16.93 2.44
CA THR A 27 -20.11 17.97 1.63
C THR A 27 -20.25 19.32 2.30
N GLN A 28 -19.33 19.73 3.16
CA GLN A 28 -19.17 21.12 3.54
C GLN A 28 -17.72 21.55 3.51
N ALA A 29 -17.52 22.75 2.97
CA ALA A 29 -16.22 23.38 2.77
C ALA A 29 -15.45 23.52 4.09
N PRO A 30 -14.16 23.20 4.13
CA PRO A 30 -13.35 23.36 5.33
C PRO A 30 -13.10 24.84 5.59
N SER A 31 -13.42 25.28 6.79
CA SER A 31 -12.94 26.55 7.33
C SER A 31 -11.41 26.49 7.50
N THR A 32 -10.75 27.52 7.03
CA THR A 32 -9.32 27.77 7.07
C THR A 32 -8.79 27.92 8.50
N SER A 33 -8.56 26.82 9.17
CA SER A 33 -7.62 26.78 10.30
C SER A 33 -7.10 25.34 10.38
N GLY A 34 -5.79 25.16 10.24
CA GLY A 34 -5.12 23.86 10.18
C GLY A 34 -5.33 23.02 11.43
N SER A 35 -6.52 22.44 11.58
CA SER A 35 -6.79 21.47 12.62
C SER A 35 -6.36 20.09 12.10
N PHE A 36 -5.30 19.56 12.67
CA PHE A 36 -4.90 18.17 12.49
C PHE A 36 -6.00 17.24 13.01
N SER A 37 -6.41 16.27 12.21
CA SER A 37 -7.33 15.24 12.66
C SER A 37 -6.62 14.29 13.65
N LEU A 38 -7.40 13.59 14.49
CA LEU A 38 -6.84 12.54 15.38
C LEU A 38 -6.13 11.43 14.59
N SER A 39 -6.59 11.14 13.37
CA SER A 39 -5.92 10.20 12.46
C SER A 39 -4.56 10.73 11.99
N ASP A 40 -4.43 12.04 11.75
CA ASP A 40 -3.17 12.67 11.37
C ASP A 40 -2.16 12.64 12.50
N TYR A 41 -2.63 12.88 13.73
CA TYR A 41 -1.79 12.80 14.92
C TYR A 41 -1.26 11.37 15.13
N ALA A 42 -2.12 10.37 14.99
CA ALA A 42 -1.72 8.97 15.09
C ALA A 42 -0.72 8.59 13.99
N ALA A 43 -0.96 9.02 12.75
CA ALA A 43 -0.09 8.78 11.62
C ALA A 43 1.27 9.47 11.75
N ILE A 44 1.31 10.71 12.26
CA ILE A 44 2.55 11.44 12.54
C ILE A 44 3.32 10.77 13.70
N LYS A 45 2.62 10.32 14.74
CA LYS A 45 3.20 9.66 15.91
C LYS A 45 3.82 8.31 15.55
N ASN A 46 3.21 7.59 14.63
CA ASN A 46 3.67 6.26 14.19
C ASN A 46 4.73 6.33 13.08
N GLY A 47 5.07 7.51 12.57
CA GLY A 47 6.22 7.79 11.67
C GLY A 47 6.09 7.31 10.23
N THR A 48 5.52 6.14 9.98
CA THR A 48 5.47 5.44 8.69
C THR A 48 4.49 6.10 7.71
N TYR A 49 3.35 6.55 8.20
CA TYR A 49 2.32 7.23 7.40
C TYR A 49 2.63 8.71 7.12
N GLY A 50 3.51 9.33 7.90
CA GLY A 50 3.63 10.79 7.94
C GLY A 50 3.97 11.45 6.61
N LYS A 51 4.79 10.82 5.77
CA LYS A 51 5.16 11.39 4.46
C LYS A 51 4.03 11.28 3.43
N LEU A 52 3.37 10.13 3.35
CA LEU A 52 2.24 9.92 2.44
C LEU A 52 1.04 10.78 2.83
N LEU A 53 0.77 10.89 4.13
CA LEU A 53 -0.32 11.72 4.61
C LEU A 53 -0.05 13.21 4.40
N LYS A 54 1.19 13.69 4.62
CA LYS A 54 1.59 15.05 4.27
C LYS A 54 1.45 15.33 2.77
N ALA A 55 1.85 14.38 1.92
CA ALA A 55 1.66 14.50 0.48
C ALA A 55 0.17 14.58 0.09
N TYR A 56 -0.68 13.79 0.76
CA TYR A 56 -2.12 13.82 0.57
C TYR A 56 -2.72 15.20 0.86
N TYR A 57 -2.43 15.77 2.04
CA TYR A 57 -2.98 17.07 2.41
C TYR A 57 -2.36 18.23 1.63
N ALA A 58 -1.06 18.20 1.35
CA ALA A 58 -0.42 19.22 0.49
C ALA A 58 -1.03 19.24 -0.92
N LYS A 59 -1.38 18.07 -1.47
CA LYS A 59 -2.07 18.00 -2.76
C LYS A 59 -3.54 18.40 -2.68
N GLN A 60 -4.22 18.12 -1.58
CA GLN A 60 -5.59 18.59 -1.35
C GLN A 60 -5.66 20.14 -1.32
N ASP A 61 -4.66 20.79 -0.72
CA ASP A 61 -4.57 22.25 -0.68
C ASP A 61 -4.14 22.85 -2.02
N ALA A 62 -3.23 22.18 -2.75
CA ALA A 62 -2.81 22.59 -4.10
C ALA A 62 -3.93 22.43 -5.15
N GLU A 63 -4.81 21.43 -5.02
CA GLU A 63 -5.98 21.26 -5.90
C GLU A 63 -7.00 22.38 -5.79
N LYS A 64 -7.07 23.07 -4.64
CA LYS A 64 -7.88 24.29 -4.49
C LYS A 64 -7.29 25.47 -5.29
N ALA A 65 -6.01 25.41 -5.59
CA ALA A 65 -5.26 26.50 -6.27
C ALA A 65 -5.01 26.25 -7.77
N ALA A 66 -5.09 24.99 -8.25
CA ALA A 66 -4.81 24.66 -9.64
C ALA A 66 -5.75 23.53 -10.11
N SER A 67 -6.45 23.74 -11.22
CA SER A 67 -7.31 22.76 -11.90
C SER A 67 -6.49 21.65 -12.62
N GLY A 68 -5.38 21.20 -12.04
CA GLY A 68 -4.53 20.14 -12.56
C GLY A 68 -5.01 18.77 -12.06
N GLY A 69 -5.91 18.12 -12.82
CA GLY A 69 -6.32 16.74 -12.54
C GLY A 69 -5.20 15.72 -12.76
N GLU A 70 -5.43 14.48 -12.35
CA GLU A 70 -4.59 13.34 -12.68
C GLU A 70 -4.42 13.22 -14.19
N THR A 71 -3.18 13.12 -14.68
CA THR A 71 -2.96 12.90 -16.11
C THR A 71 -3.22 11.43 -16.44
N VAL A 72 -3.73 11.16 -17.65
CA VAL A 72 -3.95 9.78 -18.15
C VAL A 72 -2.66 8.97 -18.07
N GLN A 73 -1.53 9.60 -18.39
CA GLN A 73 -0.22 8.94 -18.33
C GLN A 73 0.14 8.51 -16.90
N LYS A 74 0.01 9.40 -15.92
CA LYS A 74 0.28 9.07 -14.50
C LYS A 74 -0.68 7.99 -13.99
N ALA A 75 -1.96 8.10 -14.33
CA ALA A 75 -2.96 7.10 -13.98
C ALA A 75 -2.66 5.74 -14.62
N THR A 76 -2.20 5.72 -15.88
CA THR A 76 -1.81 4.48 -16.56
C THR A 76 -0.59 3.85 -15.90
N MET A 77 0.44 4.64 -15.58
CA MET A 77 1.63 4.16 -14.87
C MET A 77 1.26 3.57 -13.50
N MET A 78 0.44 4.30 -12.73
CA MET A 78 -0.06 3.84 -11.43
C MET A 78 -0.85 2.52 -11.55
N LYS A 79 -1.72 2.43 -12.56
CA LYS A 79 -2.46 1.20 -12.82
C LYS A 79 -1.50 0.04 -13.11
N THR A 80 -0.54 0.23 -14.00
CA THR A 80 0.43 -0.80 -14.38
C THR A 80 1.28 -1.24 -13.20
N GLY A 81 1.79 -0.30 -12.39
CA GLY A 81 2.56 -0.61 -11.19
C GLY A 81 1.72 -1.36 -10.14
N ALA A 82 0.47 -0.95 -9.94
CA ALA A 82 -0.43 -1.63 -9.01
C ALA A 82 -0.82 -3.05 -9.50
N ASP A 83 -1.01 -3.24 -10.80
CA ASP A 83 -1.25 -4.57 -11.38
C ASP A 83 -0.02 -5.48 -11.24
N ALA A 84 1.19 -4.92 -11.39
CA ALA A 84 2.45 -5.65 -11.16
C ALA A 84 2.57 -6.06 -9.69
N LEU A 85 2.37 -5.14 -8.75
CA LEU A 85 2.39 -5.44 -7.31
C LEU A 85 1.35 -6.50 -6.92
N LYS A 86 0.14 -6.41 -7.48
CA LYS A 86 -0.87 -7.44 -7.28
C LYS A 86 -0.34 -8.80 -7.73
N LYS A 87 0.22 -8.88 -8.93
CA LYS A 87 0.73 -10.12 -9.50
C LYS A 87 1.89 -10.70 -8.68
N SER A 88 2.82 -9.88 -8.24
CA SER A 88 3.96 -10.35 -7.43
C SER A 88 3.53 -10.76 -6.02
N ALA A 89 2.54 -10.09 -5.42
CA ALA A 89 1.95 -10.50 -4.16
C ALA A 89 1.19 -11.83 -4.29
N ASP A 90 0.40 -12.01 -5.36
CA ASP A 90 -0.29 -13.26 -5.65
C ASP A 90 0.70 -14.42 -5.88
N ALA A 91 1.83 -14.14 -6.53
CA ALA A 91 2.89 -15.14 -6.74
C ALA A 91 3.52 -15.60 -5.41
N LEU A 92 3.68 -14.70 -4.44
CA LEU A 92 4.13 -15.04 -3.09
C LEU A 92 3.06 -15.78 -2.29
N ASN A 93 1.77 -15.56 -2.58
CA ASN A 93 0.66 -16.25 -1.94
C ASN A 93 0.41 -17.66 -2.52
N ASN A 94 1.17 -18.07 -3.54
CA ASN A 94 1.08 -19.40 -4.11
C ASN A 94 1.86 -20.42 -3.27
N ASP A 95 1.17 -21.42 -2.72
CA ASP A 95 1.77 -22.47 -1.88
C ASP A 95 2.88 -23.24 -2.60
N GLU A 96 2.78 -23.46 -3.93
CA GLU A 96 3.78 -24.17 -4.72
C GLU A 96 5.18 -23.53 -4.68
N LEU A 97 5.28 -22.23 -4.43
CA LEU A 97 6.56 -21.53 -4.28
C LEU A 97 7.32 -22.01 -3.03
N TRP A 98 6.58 -22.43 -2.02
CA TRP A 98 7.09 -22.78 -0.69
C TRP A 98 7.18 -24.29 -0.47
N GLU A 99 7.04 -25.08 -1.51
CA GLU A 99 7.21 -26.53 -1.45
C GLU A 99 8.65 -26.93 -1.77
N LYS A 100 9.07 -28.03 -1.15
CA LYS A 100 10.36 -28.64 -1.50
C LYS A 100 10.28 -29.27 -2.88
N LYS A 101 11.31 -29.04 -3.66
CA LYS A 101 11.47 -29.58 -5.02
C LYS A 101 12.78 -30.31 -5.14
N LYS A 102 12.86 -31.25 -6.08
CA LYS A 102 14.14 -31.82 -6.46
C LYS A 102 14.91 -30.80 -7.25
N ILE A 103 15.95 -30.27 -6.64
CA ILE A 103 16.87 -29.29 -7.26
C ILE A 103 18.25 -29.86 -7.40
N LYS A 104 18.95 -29.46 -8.45
CA LYS A 104 20.37 -29.82 -8.65
C LYS A 104 21.25 -28.85 -7.89
N LYS A 105 22.02 -29.36 -6.95
CA LYS A 105 23.06 -28.60 -6.24
C LYS A 105 24.41 -29.18 -6.53
N LYS A 106 25.42 -28.31 -6.64
CA LYS A 106 26.82 -28.78 -6.67
C LYS A 106 27.26 -29.17 -5.27
N ASP A 107 27.75 -30.39 -5.12
CA ASP A 107 28.38 -30.81 -3.87
C ASP A 107 29.67 -29.98 -3.68
N GLU A 108 29.78 -29.30 -2.55
CA GLU A 108 30.91 -28.42 -2.22
C GLU A 108 32.25 -29.22 -2.14
N LYS A 109 32.21 -30.53 -1.92
CA LYS A 109 33.38 -31.37 -1.75
C LYS A 109 33.83 -32.06 -3.05
N THR A 110 32.88 -32.53 -3.85
CA THR A 110 33.18 -33.31 -5.08
C THR A 110 33.00 -32.49 -6.34
N GLY A 111 32.27 -31.38 -6.31
CA GLY A 111 31.94 -30.54 -7.47
C GLY A 111 30.91 -31.17 -8.41
N GLU A 112 30.40 -32.35 -8.09
CA GLU A 112 29.40 -33.06 -8.89
C GLU A 112 27.99 -32.51 -8.62
N GLU A 113 27.11 -32.56 -9.64
CA GLU A 113 25.72 -32.22 -9.48
C GLU A 113 24.97 -33.36 -8.79
N ILE A 114 24.40 -33.07 -7.61
CA ILE A 114 23.55 -33.98 -6.87
C ILE A 114 22.10 -33.45 -6.84
N GLU A 115 21.13 -34.35 -6.99
CA GLU A 115 19.73 -34.00 -6.78
C GLU A 115 19.43 -34.06 -5.27
N VAL A 116 18.98 -32.92 -4.74
CA VAL A 116 18.55 -32.80 -3.35
C VAL A 116 17.13 -32.29 -3.30
N GLU A 117 16.37 -32.76 -2.31
CA GLU A 117 15.03 -32.25 -2.04
C GLU A 117 15.12 -31.06 -1.10
N ASP A 118 15.03 -29.84 -1.67
CA ASP A 118 15.16 -28.59 -0.94
C ASP A 118 14.23 -27.52 -1.53
N TYR A 119 14.15 -26.39 -0.85
CA TYR A 119 13.41 -25.23 -1.35
C TYR A 119 14.16 -24.56 -2.49
N ASP A 120 13.41 -24.10 -3.49
CA ASP A 120 13.95 -23.33 -4.61
C ASP A 120 14.21 -21.88 -4.17
N TRP A 121 15.31 -21.67 -3.46
CA TRP A 121 15.69 -20.35 -2.95
C TRP A 121 15.93 -19.32 -4.05
N ASP A 122 16.27 -19.73 -5.25
CA ASP A 122 16.45 -18.81 -6.37
C ASP A 122 15.08 -18.31 -6.86
N ALA A 123 14.10 -19.19 -6.98
CA ALA A 123 12.72 -18.80 -7.30
C ALA A 123 12.10 -17.92 -6.19
N ILE A 124 12.29 -18.30 -4.92
CA ILE A 124 11.83 -17.52 -3.76
C ILE A 124 12.45 -16.13 -3.74
N THR A 125 13.78 -16.05 -3.90
CA THR A 125 14.50 -14.77 -3.91
C THR A 125 14.05 -13.89 -5.07
N LYS A 126 13.87 -14.46 -6.25
CA LYS A 126 13.39 -13.73 -7.43
C LYS A 126 11.97 -13.19 -7.21
N ALA A 127 11.06 -14.01 -6.69
CA ALA A 127 9.69 -13.58 -6.40
C ALA A 127 9.68 -12.45 -5.35
N MET A 128 10.50 -12.57 -4.32
CA MET A 128 10.63 -11.58 -3.26
C MET A 128 11.21 -10.25 -3.76
N LYS A 129 12.22 -10.30 -4.64
CA LYS A 129 12.77 -9.10 -5.30
C LYS A 129 11.70 -8.38 -6.12
N SER A 130 11.00 -9.11 -6.98
CA SER A 130 9.93 -8.52 -7.79
C SER A 130 8.85 -7.87 -6.90
N PHE A 131 8.46 -8.54 -5.82
CA PHE A 131 7.50 -7.97 -4.87
C PHE A 131 8.00 -6.67 -4.22
N VAL A 132 9.25 -6.63 -3.78
CA VAL A 132 9.85 -5.44 -3.15
C VAL A 132 9.97 -4.28 -4.15
N GLU A 133 10.38 -4.56 -5.38
CA GLU A 133 10.49 -3.57 -6.46
C GLU A 133 9.11 -3.01 -6.82
N ASP A 134 8.12 -3.87 -7.07
CA ASP A 134 6.75 -3.46 -7.42
C ASP A 134 6.09 -2.67 -6.28
N TYR A 135 6.33 -3.07 -5.01
CA TYR A 135 5.85 -2.35 -3.85
C TYR A 135 6.42 -0.92 -3.81
N ASN A 136 7.73 -0.79 -3.96
CA ASN A 136 8.42 0.49 -3.93
C ASN A 136 7.95 1.41 -5.06
N ASP A 137 7.74 0.85 -6.25
CA ASP A 137 7.22 1.59 -7.39
C ASP A 137 5.80 2.13 -7.13
N VAL A 138 4.92 1.33 -6.55
CA VAL A 138 3.57 1.77 -6.18
C VAL A 138 3.62 2.88 -5.12
N ILE A 139 4.46 2.75 -4.09
CA ILE A 139 4.60 3.77 -3.05
C ILE A 139 5.11 5.09 -3.64
N LYS A 140 6.10 5.03 -4.52
CA LYS A 140 6.64 6.21 -5.22
C LYS A 140 5.60 6.87 -6.11
N GLN A 141 4.95 6.09 -6.96
CA GLN A 141 3.93 6.59 -7.88
C GLN A 141 2.72 7.17 -7.14
N ALA A 142 2.31 6.55 -6.02
CA ALA A 142 1.24 7.10 -5.18
C ALA A 142 1.61 8.47 -4.61
N GLY A 143 2.87 8.68 -4.22
CA GLY A 143 3.38 9.98 -3.78
C GLY A 143 3.25 11.08 -4.85
N ASP A 144 3.32 10.71 -6.12
CA ASP A 144 3.26 11.62 -7.28
C ASP A 144 1.86 11.72 -7.92
N SER A 145 0.91 10.87 -7.48
CA SER A 145 -0.45 10.83 -7.99
C SER A 145 -1.31 11.97 -7.44
N ASN A 146 -2.21 12.48 -8.26
CA ASN A 146 -3.28 13.40 -7.84
C ASN A 146 -4.58 12.65 -7.48
N SER A 147 -4.61 11.33 -7.65
CA SER A 147 -5.75 10.50 -7.29
C SER A 147 -5.84 10.31 -5.77
N LYS A 148 -6.85 10.93 -5.14
CA LYS A 148 -7.11 10.79 -3.71
C LYS A 148 -7.37 9.33 -3.30
N ASP A 149 -8.07 8.60 -4.16
CA ASP A 149 -8.40 7.19 -3.90
C ASP A 149 -7.15 6.29 -3.99
N ALA A 150 -6.29 6.52 -4.97
CA ALA A 150 -5.03 5.79 -5.07
C ALA A 150 -4.13 6.09 -3.86
N LEU A 151 -3.99 7.36 -3.51
CA LEU A 151 -3.18 7.79 -2.37
C LEU A 151 -3.70 7.23 -1.04
N ARG A 152 -5.02 7.26 -0.81
CA ARG A 152 -5.64 6.66 0.38
C ARG A 152 -5.36 5.16 0.49
N ASN A 153 -5.45 4.42 -0.62
CA ASN A 153 -5.14 3.00 -0.62
C ASN A 153 -3.65 2.73 -0.40
N ALA A 154 -2.76 3.60 -0.90
CA ALA A 154 -1.33 3.51 -0.61
C ALA A 154 -1.02 3.77 0.88
N VAL A 155 -1.71 4.72 1.53
CA VAL A 155 -1.62 4.91 3.00
C VAL A 155 -2.05 3.65 3.75
N TRP A 156 -3.13 2.98 3.33
CA TRP A 156 -3.52 1.70 3.92
C TRP A 156 -2.47 0.61 3.68
N LEU A 157 -1.85 0.59 2.51
CA LEU A 157 -0.80 -0.36 2.16
C LEU A 157 0.41 -0.19 3.09
N THR A 158 0.85 1.05 3.33
CA THR A 158 1.96 1.31 4.27
C THR A 158 1.62 0.92 5.70
N GLY A 159 0.37 1.09 6.15
CA GLY A 159 -0.07 0.66 7.47
C GLY A 159 -0.10 -0.85 7.65
N ILE A 160 -0.47 -1.59 6.62
CA ILE A 160 -0.36 -3.05 6.62
C ILE A 160 1.11 -3.45 6.77
N THR A 161 2.02 -2.78 6.06
CA THR A 161 3.46 -3.04 6.11
C THR A 161 4.03 -2.74 7.49
N GLU A 162 3.69 -1.59 8.07
CA GLU A 162 4.11 -1.21 9.43
C GLU A 162 3.63 -2.23 10.48
N SER A 163 2.38 -2.66 10.38
CA SER A 163 1.82 -3.66 11.29
C SER A 163 2.56 -5.00 11.24
N ASN A 164 3.26 -5.29 10.14
CA ASN A 164 4.03 -6.51 9.93
C ASN A 164 5.56 -6.28 9.99
N GLU A 165 6.04 -5.07 10.31
CA GLU A 165 7.46 -4.70 10.26
C GLU A 165 8.36 -5.66 11.04
N ASN A 166 7.94 -6.04 12.26
CA ASN A 166 8.69 -6.98 13.09
C ASN A 166 8.82 -8.38 12.46
N MET A 167 7.81 -8.83 11.72
CA MET A 167 7.85 -10.12 11.06
C MET A 167 8.65 -10.02 9.76
N LEU A 168 8.50 -8.94 9.01
CA LEU A 168 9.25 -8.65 7.80
C LEU A 168 10.75 -8.55 8.08
N SER A 169 11.15 -7.89 9.17
CA SER A 169 12.56 -7.76 9.53
C SER A 169 13.22 -9.11 9.85
N LYS A 170 12.48 -10.06 10.42
CA LYS A 170 12.99 -11.43 10.72
C LYS A 170 13.31 -12.23 9.45
N ILE A 171 12.72 -11.88 8.34
CA ILE A 171 12.93 -12.53 7.04
C ILE A 171 13.81 -11.71 6.09
N GLY A 172 14.48 -10.68 6.59
CA GLY A 172 15.39 -9.85 5.80
C GLY A 172 14.73 -8.70 5.04
N ILE A 173 13.47 -8.36 5.32
CA ILE A 173 12.81 -7.19 4.73
C ILE A 173 12.74 -6.07 5.77
N THR A 174 13.35 -4.92 5.47
CA THR A 174 13.31 -3.74 6.33
C THR A 174 12.53 -2.60 5.69
N VAL A 175 11.82 -1.84 6.52
CA VAL A 175 11.04 -0.67 6.08
C VAL A 175 11.89 0.59 6.24
N GLY A 176 12.17 1.27 5.13
CA GLY A 176 12.94 2.52 5.12
C GLY A 176 12.10 3.76 5.45
N LYS A 177 12.79 4.89 5.62
CA LYS A 177 12.18 6.19 6.00
C LYS A 177 11.12 6.72 5.03
N GLY A 178 11.10 6.21 3.79
CA GLY A 178 10.13 6.58 2.75
C GLY A 178 8.98 5.59 2.58
N ASN A 179 8.83 4.65 3.50
CA ASN A 179 8.00 3.45 3.38
C ASN A 179 8.48 2.48 2.28
N GLU A 180 9.71 2.65 1.82
CA GLU A 180 10.34 1.75 0.87
C GLU A 180 10.78 0.47 1.60
N LEU A 181 10.58 -0.66 0.95
CA LEU A 181 11.08 -1.95 1.41
C LEU A 181 12.50 -2.17 0.89
N LYS A 182 13.33 -2.77 1.72
CA LYS A 182 14.68 -3.23 1.35
C LYS A 182 14.78 -4.70 1.68
N LEU A 183 15.29 -5.48 0.71
CA LEU A 183 15.51 -6.91 0.87
C LEU A 183 17.00 -7.19 1.11
N ASP A 184 17.28 -7.93 2.18
CA ASP A 184 18.54 -8.59 2.42
C ASP A 184 18.41 -10.06 1.99
N GLU A 185 19.03 -10.41 0.87
CA GLU A 185 18.95 -11.75 0.28
C GLU A 185 19.63 -12.82 1.13
N GLU A 186 20.70 -12.45 1.84
CA GLU A 186 21.39 -13.40 2.71
C GLU A 186 20.57 -13.71 3.96
N ALA A 187 19.94 -12.70 4.52
CA ALA A 187 19.01 -12.87 5.62
C ALA A 187 17.78 -13.67 5.18
N LEU A 188 17.23 -13.40 3.98
CA LEU A 188 16.11 -14.16 3.41
C LEU A 188 16.45 -15.66 3.30
N LYS A 189 17.62 -16.02 2.75
CA LYS A 189 18.04 -17.43 2.58
C LYS A 189 18.28 -18.14 3.92
N LYS A 190 18.47 -17.42 5.00
CA LYS A 190 18.63 -17.95 6.37
C LYS A 190 17.32 -17.93 7.17
N ALA A 191 16.26 -17.30 6.61
CA ALA A 191 14.99 -17.17 7.29
C ALA A 191 14.28 -18.51 7.45
N ASP A 192 13.49 -18.62 8.50
CA ASP A 192 12.62 -19.78 8.68
C ASP A 192 11.50 -19.79 7.64
N ILE A 193 11.41 -20.88 6.89
CA ILE A 193 10.37 -21.08 5.87
C ILE A 193 8.96 -20.99 6.46
N SER A 194 8.76 -21.38 7.71
CA SER A 194 7.47 -21.26 8.40
C SER A 194 7.07 -19.80 8.60
N ALA A 195 8.05 -18.95 8.92
CA ALA A 195 7.81 -17.50 9.04
C ALA A 195 7.44 -16.88 7.68
N LEU A 196 8.12 -17.30 6.61
CA LEU A 196 7.81 -16.89 5.24
C LEU A 196 6.39 -17.33 4.85
N LYS A 197 6.04 -18.60 5.04
CA LYS A 197 4.69 -19.10 4.78
C LYS A 197 3.64 -18.32 5.56
N THR A 198 3.85 -18.09 6.84
CA THR A 198 2.89 -17.35 7.69
C THR A 198 2.63 -15.93 7.16
N LEU A 199 3.66 -15.26 6.64
CA LEU A 199 3.54 -13.91 6.10
C LEU A 199 2.88 -13.89 4.72
N PHE A 200 3.22 -14.84 3.86
CA PHE A 200 2.92 -14.71 2.45
C PHE A 200 1.81 -15.64 1.97
N THR A 201 1.49 -16.73 2.65
CA THR A 201 0.48 -17.68 2.17
C THR A 201 -0.83 -17.61 2.94
N GLY A 202 -1.91 -17.94 2.25
CA GLY A 202 -3.25 -18.05 2.80
C GLY A 202 -4.05 -16.77 2.85
N HIS A 203 -5.31 -16.90 3.19
CA HIS A 203 -6.24 -15.78 3.30
C HIS A 203 -5.88 -14.89 4.51
N ASN A 204 -6.00 -13.57 4.33
CA ASN A 204 -5.58 -12.56 5.33
C ASN A 204 -4.07 -12.51 5.62
N SER A 205 -3.24 -13.22 4.88
CA SER A 205 -1.78 -13.06 4.94
C SER A 205 -1.36 -11.63 4.58
N PHE A 206 -0.10 -11.29 4.82
CA PHE A 206 0.45 -10.01 4.39
C PHE A 206 0.35 -9.86 2.86
N ALA A 207 0.72 -10.90 2.09
CA ALA A 207 0.64 -10.87 0.63
C ALA A 207 -0.81 -10.72 0.13
N ASP A 208 -1.78 -11.44 0.72
CA ASP A 208 -3.20 -11.32 0.36
C ASP A 208 -3.70 -9.89 0.58
N LYS A 209 -3.40 -9.28 1.71
CA LYS A 209 -3.76 -7.88 2.00
C LYS A 209 -3.11 -6.89 1.04
N VAL A 210 -1.84 -7.10 0.71
CA VAL A 210 -1.13 -6.27 -0.27
C VAL A 210 -1.76 -6.41 -1.65
N SER A 211 -2.04 -7.63 -2.11
CA SER A 211 -2.72 -7.90 -3.37
C SER A 211 -4.08 -7.19 -3.46
N MET A 212 -4.90 -7.29 -2.41
CA MET A 212 -6.20 -6.60 -2.34
C MET A 212 -6.06 -5.08 -2.44
N LYS A 213 -5.06 -4.48 -1.79
CA LYS A 213 -4.83 -3.04 -1.83
C LYS A 213 -4.24 -2.58 -3.15
N ALA A 214 -3.34 -3.35 -3.73
CA ALA A 214 -2.83 -3.12 -5.08
C ALA A 214 -3.98 -3.13 -6.11
N ASN A 215 -4.87 -4.11 -6.04
CA ASN A 215 -6.07 -4.14 -6.88
C ASN A 215 -6.96 -2.89 -6.69
N SER A 216 -7.10 -2.41 -5.46
CA SER A 216 -7.88 -1.19 -5.17
C SER A 216 -7.23 0.06 -5.77
N ILE A 217 -5.88 0.16 -5.73
CA ILE A 217 -5.11 1.23 -6.36
C ILE A 217 -5.25 1.17 -7.89
N SER A 218 -5.10 -0.01 -8.48
CA SER A 218 -5.29 -0.22 -9.93
C SER A 218 -6.68 0.23 -10.38
N ASN A 219 -7.74 -0.18 -9.66
CA ASN A 219 -9.11 0.23 -9.96
C ASN A 219 -9.32 1.74 -9.79
N ALA A 220 -8.71 2.37 -8.79
CA ALA A 220 -8.78 3.82 -8.62
C ALA A 220 -8.09 4.55 -9.78
N ALA A 221 -6.91 4.10 -10.19
CA ALA A 221 -6.17 4.66 -11.31
C ALA A 221 -6.90 4.46 -12.65
N ALA A 222 -7.53 3.30 -12.86
CA ALA A 222 -8.28 3.01 -14.07
C ALA A 222 -9.42 4.02 -14.35
N ARG A 223 -10.00 4.62 -13.31
CA ARG A 223 -11.05 5.64 -13.47
C ARG A 223 -10.54 6.92 -14.13
N TYR A 224 -9.26 7.22 -14.02
CA TYR A 224 -8.62 8.39 -14.64
C TYR A 224 -8.00 8.09 -16.01
N SER A 225 -7.68 6.82 -16.28
CA SER A 225 -7.16 6.37 -17.58
C SER A 225 -8.26 6.02 -18.57
N GLY A 226 -9.53 6.06 -18.17
CA GLY A 226 -10.69 5.77 -19.03
C GLY A 226 -10.97 6.85 -20.06
N THR A 227 -11.64 6.47 -21.15
CA THR A 227 -12.04 7.35 -22.25
C THR A 227 -13.04 8.44 -21.81
N TYR A 228 -13.77 8.17 -20.73
CA TYR A 228 -14.76 9.10 -20.18
C TYR A 228 -14.47 9.37 -18.70
N LYS A 229 -14.64 10.62 -18.29
CA LYS A 229 -14.63 11.02 -16.87
C LYS A 229 -15.88 10.51 -16.16
N ASN A 230 -15.85 10.41 -14.83
CA ASN A 230 -17.01 9.98 -14.03
C ASN A 230 -18.28 10.82 -14.21
N ASN A 231 -18.16 12.04 -14.75
CA ASN A 231 -19.27 12.94 -15.09
C ASN A 231 -19.80 12.74 -16.53
N GLY A 232 -19.37 11.69 -17.23
CA GLY A 232 -19.78 11.39 -18.60
C GLY A 232 -19.11 12.24 -19.69
N THR A 233 -18.19 13.14 -19.34
CA THR A 233 -17.45 13.92 -20.34
C THR A 233 -16.27 13.12 -20.90
N TYR A 234 -16.00 13.29 -22.21
CA TYR A 234 -14.88 12.67 -22.89
C TYR A 234 -13.54 13.14 -22.33
N ASN A 235 -12.62 12.23 -22.12
CA ASN A 235 -11.27 12.54 -21.64
C ASN A 235 -10.41 12.97 -22.84
N ASN A 236 -10.29 14.28 -23.05
CA ASN A 236 -9.64 14.85 -24.24
C ASN A 236 -8.09 14.72 -24.23
N SER A 237 -7.50 14.15 -23.19
CA SER A 237 -6.05 14.00 -23.06
C SER A 237 -5.42 12.98 -24.03
N LEU A 238 -6.25 12.24 -24.80
CA LEU A 238 -5.79 11.34 -25.86
C LEU A 238 -5.58 12.06 -27.20
N SER A 239 -5.93 13.34 -27.32
CA SER A 239 -5.81 14.09 -28.57
C SER A 239 -4.52 14.89 -28.70
N GLU A 240 -3.61 14.80 -27.72
CA GLU A 240 -2.31 15.50 -27.71
C GLU A 240 -1.10 14.57 -27.91
N LEU A 241 -1.29 13.39 -28.52
CA LEU A 241 -0.21 12.47 -28.91
C LEU A 241 0.03 12.53 -30.41
#